data_09b371341afe05c6bd19ba38ea9aceb0
#
_entry.id   09b371341afe05c6bd19ba38ea9aceb0
#
_cell.length_a   1.000
_cell.length_b   1.000
_cell.length_c   1.000
_cell.angle_alpha   90.00
_cell.angle_beta   90.00
_cell.angle_gamma   90.00
#
_symmetry.space_group_name_H-M   'P 1'
#
loop_
_entity.id
_entity.type
_entity.pdbx_description
1 polymer ?
#
loop_
_entity_poly.entity_id
_entity_poly.type
_entity_poly.pdbx_seq_one_letter_code
_entity_poly.pdbx_strand_id
1 'polypeptide(L)'
;MKARISTLARNKRVNNMVDLRNELIKNINQYHVKLMKGNSKTGKDCWTVSLIPIADCYNCEKCMVDCYDINTDCRFPNVITSRAINSAIHKVDIERYFSEISQQIKLNNVKELRYNVGGDFNYYDFVYVERVAKENPQCEFIFFTKSYDDINKFITDNGNFSPNVHPIISRWLEVDCENKYNLPESHVLYDDGKTTAPLFGAKYCQGNCSDCFAGISEGCPTLKNGESVIFRAH
;
A
#
# COMPACT_ATOMS: atom_id res chain seq x y z
N MET A 1 13.29 -10.87 -18.08
CA MET A 1 13.77 -9.86 -17.08
C MET A 1 13.40 -8.47 -17.59
N LYS A 2 12.48 -7.76 -16.93
CA LYS A 2 12.27 -6.33 -17.26
C LYS A 2 13.50 -5.56 -16.78
N ALA A 3 14.10 -4.74 -17.62
CA ALA A 3 15.29 -3.97 -17.26
C ALA A 3 14.97 -3.05 -16.07
N ARG A 4 15.74 -3.17 -15.00
CA ARG A 4 15.67 -2.23 -13.87
C ARG A 4 15.99 -0.82 -14.39
N ILE A 5 15.20 0.17 -13.99
CA ILE A 5 15.55 1.55 -14.29
C ILE A 5 16.81 1.93 -13.53
N SER A 6 17.63 2.79 -14.12
CA SER A 6 18.83 3.30 -13.44
C SER A 6 18.47 4.10 -12.18
N THR A 7 19.37 4.14 -11.22
CA THR A 7 19.20 4.97 -10.01
C THR A 7 18.90 6.42 -10.34
N LEU A 8 19.56 6.98 -11.37
CA LEU A 8 19.31 8.34 -11.83
C LEU A 8 17.86 8.52 -12.34
N ALA A 9 17.36 7.59 -13.16
CA ALA A 9 16.01 7.66 -13.70
C ALA A 9 14.96 7.50 -12.58
N ARG A 10 15.21 6.62 -11.62
CA ARG A 10 14.37 6.45 -10.43
C ARG A 10 14.28 7.74 -9.61
N ASN A 11 15.43 8.30 -9.24
CA ASN A 11 15.49 9.54 -8.47
C ASN A 11 14.80 10.69 -9.20
N LYS A 12 14.99 10.80 -10.51
CA LYS A 12 14.30 11.80 -11.34
C LYS A 12 12.77 11.64 -11.26
N ARG A 13 12.25 10.41 -11.32
CA ARG A 13 10.78 10.18 -11.21
C ARG A 13 10.26 10.59 -9.84
N VAL A 14 10.96 10.22 -8.76
CA VAL A 14 10.56 10.61 -7.40
C VAL A 14 10.59 12.11 -7.24
N ASN A 15 11.69 12.77 -7.64
CA ASN A 15 11.84 14.21 -7.52
C ASN A 15 10.75 14.96 -8.30
N ASN A 16 10.44 14.55 -9.52
CA ASN A 16 9.35 15.17 -10.31
C ASN A 16 7.99 15.09 -9.57
N MET A 17 7.68 13.97 -8.89
CA MET A 17 6.45 13.85 -8.11
C MET A 17 6.49 14.72 -6.85
N VAL A 18 7.65 14.81 -6.19
CA VAL A 18 7.85 15.67 -5.02
C VAL A 18 7.74 17.15 -5.40
N ASP A 19 8.32 17.56 -6.51
CA ASP A 19 8.23 18.93 -7.02
C ASP A 19 6.76 19.28 -7.35
N LEU A 20 6.06 18.39 -8.04
CA LEU A 20 4.62 18.55 -8.31
C LEU A 20 3.82 18.64 -7.01
N ARG A 21 4.08 17.77 -6.03
CA ARG A 21 3.45 17.87 -4.70
C ARG A 21 3.65 19.25 -4.08
N ASN A 22 4.88 19.77 -4.09
CA ASN A 22 5.21 21.05 -3.50
C ASN A 22 4.48 22.23 -4.20
N GLU A 23 4.29 22.15 -5.52
CA GLU A 23 3.48 23.12 -6.25
C GLU A 23 1.98 23.03 -5.88
N LEU A 24 1.44 21.81 -5.77
CA LEU A 24 0.05 21.55 -5.41
C LEU A 24 -0.29 22.07 -4.00
N ILE A 25 0.65 21.98 -3.06
CA ILE A 25 0.47 22.48 -1.69
C ILE A 25 0.11 23.95 -1.66
N LYS A 26 0.61 24.78 -2.59
CA LYS A 26 0.32 26.21 -2.66
C LYS A 26 -1.17 26.52 -2.84
N ASN A 27 -1.91 25.61 -3.45
CA ASN A 27 -3.34 25.75 -3.73
C ASN A 27 -4.13 24.49 -3.31
N ILE A 28 -3.74 23.88 -2.19
CA ILE A 28 -4.21 22.54 -1.80
C ILE A 28 -5.73 22.45 -1.65
N ASN A 29 -6.41 23.54 -1.33
CA ASN A 29 -7.86 23.57 -1.17
C ASN A 29 -8.64 23.37 -2.48
N GLN A 30 -7.99 23.48 -3.64
CA GLN A 30 -8.60 23.23 -4.95
C GLN A 30 -8.57 21.74 -5.34
N TYR A 31 -7.90 20.91 -4.57
CA TYR A 31 -7.69 19.51 -4.89
C TYR A 31 -8.38 18.60 -3.86
N HIS A 32 -8.81 17.45 -4.33
CA HIS A 32 -9.39 16.38 -3.50
C HIS A 32 -8.61 15.10 -3.67
N VAL A 33 -8.63 14.24 -2.64
CA VAL A 33 -8.02 12.92 -2.67
C VAL A 33 -8.49 12.14 -3.90
N LYS A 34 -7.58 11.42 -4.53
CA LYS A 34 -7.84 10.61 -5.73
C LYS A 34 -7.83 9.13 -5.38
N LEU A 35 -9.03 8.56 -5.27
CA LEU A 35 -9.19 7.12 -5.35
C LEU A 35 -9.16 6.69 -6.82
N MET A 36 -8.39 5.66 -7.12
CA MET A 36 -8.32 5.11 -8.47
C MET A 36 -9.07 3.80 -8.52
N LYS A 37 -9.98 3.68 -9.49
CA LYS A 37 -10.65 2.42 -9.76
C LYS A 37 -9.65 1.38 -10.23
N GLY A 38 -9.91 0.12 -9.93
CA GLY A 38 -9.00 -0.99 -10.17
C GLY A 38 -8.50 -1.15 -11.60
N ASN A 39 -7.48 -1.94 -11.73
CA ASN A 39 -6.77 -2.20 -12.99
C ASN A 39 -6.56 -3.71 -13.18
N SER A 40 -5.82 -4.10 -14.22
CA SER A 40 -5.55 -5.51 -14.54
C SER A 40 -4.82 -6.30 -13.44
N LYS A 41 -4.16 -5.62 -12.48
CA LYS A 41 -3.45 -6.27 -11.37
C LYS A 41 -4.29 -6.36 -10.09
N THR A 42 -5.08 -5.32 -9.82
CA THR A 42 -5.91 -5.27 -8.60
C THR A 42 -7.31 -5.82 -8.85
N GLY A 43 -7.68 -6.09 -10.11
CA GLY A 43 -9.06 -6.36 -10.50
C GLY A 43 -9.82 -5.05 -10.71
N LYS A 44 -10.96 -5.11 -11.38
CA LYS A 44 -11.74 -3.91 -11.74
C LYS A 44 -12.58 -3.34 -10.59
N ASP A 45 -12.81 -4.13 -9.54
CA ASP A 45 -13.66 -3.74 -8.41
C ASP A 45 -12.85 -3.31 -7.17
N CYS A 46 -11.55 -3.69 -7.09
CA CYS A 46 -10.65 -3.26 -6.02
C CYS A 46 -10.08 -1.86 -6.32
N TRP A 47 -10.60 -0.86 -5.61
CA TRP A 47 -10.11 0.51 -5.71
C TRP A 47 -8.77 0.67 -5.01
N THR A 48 -8.02 1.69 -5.38
CA THR A 48 -6.71 1.98 -4.78
C THR A 48 -6.57 3.45 -4.41
N VAL A 49 -5.84 3.71 -3.35
CA VAL A 49 -5.33 5.03 -2.98
C VAL A 49 -3.85 4.90 -2.65
N SER A 50 -3.03 5.82 -3.13
CA SER A 50 -1.57 5.72 -2.99
C SER A 50 -0.93 7.08 -2.79
N LEU A 51 0.23 7.06 -2.14
CA LEU A 51 1.12 8.20 -1.93
C LEU A 51 2.32 8.12 -2.88
N ILE A 52 3.27 9.03 -2.78
CA ILE A 52 4.50 9.00 -3.59
C ILE A 52 5.43 7.90 -3.06
N PRO A 53 5.73 6.86 -3.85
CA PRO A 53 6.65 5.81 -3.42
C PRO A 53 8.05 6.39 -3.15
N ILE A 54 8.75 5.80 -2.20
CA ILE A 54 10.04 6.24 -1.67
C ILE A 54 9.91 7.52 -0.83
N ALA A 55 9.32 8.60 -1.36
CA ALA A 55 9.22 9.88 -0.64
C ALA A 55 8.27 9.84 0.56
N ASP A 56 7.21 9.00 0.48
CA ASP A 56 6.24 8.79 1.54
C ASP A 56 6.31 7.34 2.06
N CYS A 57 7.50 6.73 2.06
CA CYS A 57 7.77 5.43 2.66
C CYS A 57 8.71 5.61 3.84
N TYR A 58 8.35 5.08 5.00
CA TYR A 58 9.13 5.28 6.23
C TYR A 58 10.34 4.34 6.35
N ASN A 59 10.25 3.10 5.87
CA ASN A 59 11.30 2.08 5.94
C ASN A 59 11.68 1.55 4.56
N CYS A 60 12.07 2.43 3.64
CA CYS A 60 12.29 2.02 2.24
C CYS A 60 13.75 1.84 1.82
N GLU A 61 14.72 2.02 2.73
CA GLU A 61 16.17 2.04 2.39
C GLU A 61 16.62 0.86 1.53
N LYS A 62 16.21 -0.36 1.89
CA LYS A 62 16.58 -1.58 1.16
C LYS A 62 15.67 -1.83 -0.05
N CYS A 63 14.37 -1.61 0.07
CA CYS A 63 13.44 -1.92 -1.00
C CYS A 63 13.39 -0.86 -2.12
N MET A 64 13.90 0.36 -1.89
CA MET A 64 13.88 1.42 -2.91
C MET A 64 14.65 1.04 -4.19
N VAL A 65 15.66 0.19 -4.07
CA VAL A 65 16.47 -0.26 -5.20
C VAL A 65 15.63 -1.03 -6.22
N ASP A 66 14.69 -1.84 -5.72
CA ASP A 66 13.82 -2.70 -6.51
C ASP A 66 12.34 -2.29 -6.44
N CYS A 67 12.07 -1.00 -6.16
CA CYS A 67 10.72 -0.50 -6.05
C CYS A 67 9.93 -0.71 -7.35
N TYR A 68 9.06 -1.72 -7.36
CA TYR A 68 8.28 -2.09 -8.54
C TYR A 68 7.37 -0.96 -9.00
N ASP A 69 6.86 -0.19 -8.04
CA ASP A 69 5.91 0.87 -8.28
C ASP A 69 6.51 2.03 -9.09
N ILE A 70 7.73 2.44 -8.75
CA ILE A 70 8.48 3.41 -9.57
C ILE A 70 8.78 2.85 -10.95
N ASN A 71 9.07 1.55 -11.04
CA ASN A 71 9.46 0.92 -12.31
C ASN A 71 8.27 0.74 -13.25
N THR A 72 7.07 0.50 -12.72
CA THR A 72 5.89 0.13 -13.52
C THR A 72 4.84 1.22 -13.57
N ASP A 73 4.34 1.69 -12.43
CA ASP A 73 3.14 2.51 -12.36
C ASP A 73 3.45 4.00 -12.46
N CYS A 74 4.56 4.47 -11.87
CA CYS A 74 4.96 5.87 -11.92
C CYS A 74 5.51 6.35 -13.27
N ARG A 75 5.25 5.64 -14.35
CA ARG A 75 5.46 6.10 -15.73
C ARG A 75 4.20 6.71 -16.36
N PHE A 76 3.04 6.51 -15.73
CA PHE A 76 1.77 7.00 -16.25
C PHE A 76 1.43 8.37 -15.64
N PRO A 77 1.16 9.41 -16.47
CA PRO A 77 0.88 10.76 -15.98
C PRO A 77 -0.25 10.83 -14.94
N ASN A 78 -1.34 10.11 -15.16
CA ASN A 78 -2.48 10.08 -14.24
C ASN A 78 -2.10 9.52 -12.86
N VAL A 79 -1.23 8.51 -12.82
CA VAL A 79 -0.73 7.92 -11.58
C VAL A 79 0.17 8.91 -10.84
N ILE A 80 1.09 9.56 -11.56
CA ILE A 80 1.99 10.59 -11.03
C ILE A 80 1.18 11.71 -10.39
N THR A 81 0.20 12.26 -11.14
CA THR A 81 -0.63 13.38 -10.66
C THR A 81 -1.48 12.98 -9.46
N SER A 82 -2.13 11.82 -9.49
CA SER A 82 -2.95 11.33 -8.37
C SER A 82 -2.14 11.16 -7.10
N ARG A 83 -0.95 10.58 -7.19
CA ARG A 83 -0.07 10.39 -6.04
C ARG A 83 0.47 11.70 -5.47
N ALA A 84 0.84 12.64 -6.34
CA ALA A 84 1.28 13.97 -5.90
C ALA A 84 0.17 14.72 -5.17
N ILE A 85 -1.09 14.68 -5.66
CA ILE A 85 -2.26 15.26 -4.99
C ILE A 85 -2.48 14.60 -3.63
N ASN A 86 -2.55 13.27 -3.59
CA ASN A 86 -2.78 12.52 -2.37
C ASN A 86 -1.71 12.81 -1.32
N SER A 87 -0.43 12.77 -1.72
CA SER A 87 0.70 13.08 -0.86
C SER A 87 0.67 14.54 -0.37
N ALA A 88 0.25 15.50 -1.21
CA ALA A 88 0.11 16.89 -0.81
C ALA A 88 -0.94 17.06 0.29
N ILE A 89 -2.14 16.48 0.11
CA ILE A 89 -3.23 16.57 1.09
C ILE A 89 -2.82 15.85 2.38
N HIS A 90 -2.30 14.62 2.28
CA HIS A 90 -1.85 13.85 3.43
C HIS A 90 -0.79 14.59 4.27
N LYS A 91 0.17 15.23 3.61
CA LYS A 91 1.24 15.98 4.27
C LYS A 91 0.76 17.24 4.99
N VAL A 92 -0.23 17.94 4.42
CA VAL A 92 -0.75 19.21 4.96
C VAL A 92 -1.84 18.97 5.98
N ASP A 93 -2.71 17.99 5.73
CA ASP A 93 -3.90 17.73 6.54
C ASP A 93 -4.26 16.23 6.46
N ILE A 94 -3.67 15.44 7.34
CA ILE A 94 -3.89 13.99 7.42
C ILE A 94 -5.37 13.67 7.73
N GLU A 95 -6.03 14.48 8.56
CA GLU A 95 -7.43 14.27 8.91
C GLU A 95 -8.33 14.45 7.70
N ARG A 96 -8.14 15.51 6.93
CA ARG A 96 -8.82 15.74 5.67
C ARG A 96 -8.58 14.61 4.67
N TYR A 97 -7.34 14.13 4.57
CA TYR A 97 -6.98 13.03 3.67
C TYR A 97 -7.85 11.79 3.92
N PHE A 98 -7.91 11.32 5.15
CA PHE A 98 -8.68 10.14 5.50
C PHE A 98 -10.20 10.40 5.50
N SER A 99 -10.65 11.60 5.86
CA SER A 99 -12.06 11.98 5.79
C SER A 99 -12.58 12.00 4.34
N GLU A 100 -11.81 12.53 3.39
CA GLU A 100 -12.17 12.49 1.97
C GLU A 100 -12.16 11.07 1.41
N ILE A 101 -11.26 10.17 1.86
CA ILE A 101 -11.29 8.74 1.51
C ILE A 101 -12.61 8.13 1.98
N SER A 102 -12.98 8.31 3.26
CA SER A 102 -14.24 7.79 3.82
C SER A 102 -15.47 8.29 3.05
N GLN A 103 -15.50 9.57 2.68
CA GLN A 103 -16.58 10.14 1.88
C GLN A 103 -16.66 9.50 0.48
N GLN A 104 -15.53 9.34 -0.21
CA GLN A 104 -15.50 8.75 -1.54
C GLN A 104 -15.90 7.26 -1.54
N ILE A 105 -15.54 6.52 -0.49
CA ILE A 105 -15.99 5.13 -0.31
C ILE A 105 -17.53 5.09 -0.29
N LYS A 106 -18.18 5.96 0.49
CA LYS A 106 -19.63 6.05 0.58
C LYS A 106 -20.26 6.48 -0.74
N LEU A 107 -19.76 7.55 -1.35
CA LEU A 107 -20.29 8.11 -2.61
C LEU A 107 -20.21 7.13 -3.78
N ASN A 108 -19.13 6.35 -3.88
CA ASN A 108 -18.90 5.43 -4.99
C ASN A 108 -19.29 3.98 -4.64
N ASN A 109 -19.85 3.73 -3.45
CA ASN A 109 -20.18 2.40 -2.95
C ASN A 109 -19.02 1.41 -3.07
N VAL A 110 -17.82 1.87 -2.69
CA VAL A 110 -16.59 1.06 -2.75
C VAL A 110 -16.70 -0.10 -1.77
N LYS A 111 -16.44 -1.32 -2.25
CA LYS A 111 -16.48 -2.55 -1.46
C LYS A 111 -15.08 -3.08 -1.10
N GLU A 112 -14.09 -2.72 -1.90
CA GLU A 112 -12.73 -3.20 -1.75
C GLU A 112 -11.76 -2.04 -1.97
N LEU A 113 -10.95 -1.72 -0.98
CA LEU A 113 -9.94 -0.67 -1.06
C LEU A 113 -8.56 -1.21 -0.68
N ARG A 114 -7.62 -1.09 -1.59
CA ARG A 114 -6.20 -1.31 -1.33
C ARG A 114 -5.51 0.02 -1.09
N TYR A 115 -4.99 0.19 0.12
CA TYR A 115 -4.10 1.30 0.45
C TYR A 115 -2.67 1.06 -0.06
N ASN A 116 -2.01 2.13 -0.43
CA ASN A 116 -0.58 2.21 -0.66
C ASN A 116 -0.01 1.13 -1.59
N VAL A 117 -0.41 1.15 -2.87
CA VAL A 117 0.39 0.49 -3.91
C VAL A 117 1.76 1.18 -3.97
N GLY A 118 1.81 2.51 -3.77
CA GLY A 118 3.01 3.31 -3.51
C GLY A 118 2.84 4.13 -2.24
N GLY A 119 3.93 4.37 -1.53
CA GLY A 119 3.93 4.93 -0.17
C GLY A 119 3.85 3.84 0.90
N ASP A 120 3.90 4.23 2.16
CA ASP A 120 3.68 3.37 3.33
C ASP A 120 3.06 4.20 4.45
N PHE A 121 2.62 3.56 5.51
CA PHE A 121 1.97 4.16 6.66
C PHE A 121 2.92 4.30 7.85
N ASN A 122 2.66 5.30 8.70
CA ASN A 122 3.21 5.40 10.05
C ASN A 122 2.13 5.10 11.10
N TYR A 123 2.49 5.22 12.38
CA TYR A 123 1.58 4.99 13.50
C TYR A 123 0.26 5.78 13.39
N TYR A 124 0.33 7.08 13.06
CA TYR A 124 -0.87 7.92 12.97
C TYR A 124 -1.76 7.53 11.80
N ASP A 125 -1.17 7.13 10.68
CA ASP A 125 -1.93 6.62 9.53
C ASP A 125 -2.77 5.39 9.92
N PHE A 126 -2.23 4.46 10.71
CA PHE A 126 -2.97 3.29 11.19
C PHE A 126 -4.17 3.68 12.05
N VAL A 127 -4.05 4.72 12.89
CA VAL A 127 -5.19 5.24 13.68
C VAL A 127 -6.31 5.73 12.75
N TYR A 128 -5.96 6.45 11.70
CA TYR A 128 -6.95 6.95 10.72
C TYR A 128 -7.52 5.83 9.84
N VAL A 129 -6.71 4.85 9.42
CA VAL A 129 -7.19 3.66 8.70
C VAL A 129 -8.26 2.94 9.51
N GLU A 130 -8.02 2.72 10.80
CA GLU A 130 -8.97 2.08 11.70
C GLU A 130 -10.26 2.90 11.85
N ARG A 131 -10.16 4.23 11.92
CA ARG A 131 -11.33 5.13 11.93
C ARG A 131 -12.15 4.98 10.65
N VAL A 132 -11.50 5.07 9.47
CA VAL A 132 -12.18 4.92 8.17
C VAL A 132 -12.85 3.55 8.03
N ALA A 133 -12.22 2.50 8.52
CA ALA A 133 -12.77 1.15 8.50
C ALA A 133 -14.05 1.04 9.35
N LYS A 134 -14.05 1.61 10.55
CA LYS A 134 -15.23 1.67 11.41
C LYS A 134 -16.38 2.48 10.80
N GLU A 135 -16.06 3.57 10.09
CA GLU A 135 -17.03 4.40 9.39
C GLU A 135 -17.62 3.75 8.12
N ASN A 136 -16.95 2.72 7.60
CA ASN A 136 -17.29 2.03 6.36
C ASN A 136 -17.26 0.49 6.52
N PRO A 137 -18.10 -0.09 7.39
CA PRO A 137 -18.06 -1.53 7.70
C PRO A 137 -18.41 -2.42 6.50
N GLN A 138 -18.96 -1.85 5.43
CA GLN A 138 -19.28 -2.56 4.18
C GLN A 138 -18.12 -2.63 3.18
N CYS A 139 -16.98 -1.98 3.49
CA CYS A 139 -15.78 -1.93 2.66
C CYS A 139 -14.69 -2.77 3.31
N GLU A 140 -14.06 -3.64 2.53
CA GLU A 140 -12.88 -4.39 2.93
C GLU A 140 -11.61 -3.60 2.59
N PHE A 141 -10.67 -3.56 3.51
CA PHE A 141 -9.44 -2.79 3.39
C PHE A 141 -8.22 -3.69 3.44
N ILE A 142 -7.27 -3.48 2.55
CA ILE A 142 -5.98 -4.17 2.60
C ILE A 142 -4.84 -3.17 2.44
N PHE A 143 -3.77 -3.39 3.18
CA PHE A 143 -2.51 -2.68 2.99
C PHE A 143 -1.30 -3.59 3.26
N PHE A 144 -0.17 -3.19 2.68
CA PHE A 144 1.12 -3.82 2.90
C PHE A 144 2.04 -2.81 3.54
N THR A 145 2.70 -3.18 4.63
CA THR A 145 3.57 -2.24 5.34
C THR A 145 4.94 -2.81 5.66
N LYS A 146 5.95 -1.94 5.64
CA LYS A 146 7.29 -2.14 6.19
C LYS A 146 7.54 -1.30 7.45
N SER A 147 6.52 -0.58 7.92
CA SER A 147 6.56 0.19 9.17
C SER A 147 6.31 -0.73 10.36
N TYR A 148 7.24 -1.66 10.58
CA TYR A 148 7.08 -2.77 11.53
C TYR A 148 6.90 -2.31 12.96
N ASP A 149 7.69 -1.34 13.40
CA ASP A 149 7.61 -0.79 14.76
C ASP A 149 6.30 -0.05 14.98
N ASP A 150 5.87 0.73 13.98
CA ASP A 150 4.65 1.52 14.05
C ASP A 150 3.39 0.65 14.10
N ILE A 151 3.32 -0.43 13.31
CA ILE A 151 2.16 -1.33 13.35
C ILE A 151 2.13 -2.15 14.64
N ASN A 152 3.29 -2.62 15.12
CA ASN A 152 3.39 -3.29 16.41
C ASN A 152 2.96 -2.36 17.55
N LYS A 153 3.41 -1.09 17.53
CA LYS A 153 3.02 -0.07 18.50
C LYS A 153 1.52 0.21 18.40
N PHE A 154 0.97 0.38 17.20
CA PHE A 154 -0.47 0.61 17.02
C PHE A 154 -1.30 -0.49 17.67
N ILE A 155 -0.98 -1.77 17.42
CA ILE A 155 -1.72 -2.89 17.98
C ILE A 155 -1.51 -2.98 19.51
N THR A 156 -0.33 -2.65 20.01
CA THR A 156 -0.08 -2.59 21.45
C THR A 156 -0.99 -1.56 22.15
N ASP A 157 -1.14 -0.39 21.55
CA ASP A 157 -1.83 0.75 22.15
C ASP A 157 -3.36 0.70 21.93
N ASN A 158 -3.82 0.14 20.80
CA ASN A 158 -5.22 0.24 20.35
C ASN A 158 -5.93 -1.12 20.23
N GLY A 159 -5.20 -2.23 20.30
CA GLY A 159 -5.71 -3.57 19.98
C GLY A 159 -5.68 -3.88 18.48
N ASN A 160 -6.25 -5.01 18.11
CA ASN A 160 -6.33 -5.44 16.71
C ASN A 160 -7.16 -4.47 15.87
N PHE A 161 -6.88 -4.42 14.58
CA PHE A 161 -7.71 -3.73 13.61
C PHE A 161 -9.14 -4.31 13.55
N SER A 162 -10.07 -3.51 13.05
CA SER A 162 -11.43 -3.94 12.75
C SER A 162 -11.43 -5.14 11.79
N PRO A 163 -12.43 -6.04 11.85
CA PRO A 163 -12.45 -7.28 11.06
C PRO A 163 -12.39 -7.09 9.54
N ASN A 164 -12.77 -5.92 9.05
CA ASN A 164 -12.72 -5.54 7.64
C ASN A 164 -11.37 -4.90 7.22
N VAL A 165 -10.34 -4.95 8.07
CA VAL A 165 -8.97 -4.47 7.76
C VAL A 165 -8.02 -5.65 7.74
N HIS A 166 -7.31 -5.82 6.63
CA HIS A 166 -6.36 -6.91 6.38
C HIS A 166 -4.93 -6.36 6.28
N PRO A 167 -4.24 -6.18 7.43
CA PRO A 167 -2.84 -5.74 7.45
C PRO A 167 -1.92 -6.88 7.00
N ILE A 168 -0.97 -6.58 6.12
CA ILE A 168 0.04 -7.52 5.65
C ILE A 168 1.43 -6.96 5.91
N ILE A 169 2.25 -7.67 6.66
CA ILE A 169 3.65 -7.35 6.86
C ILE A 169 4.42 -7.64 5.58
N SER A 170 5.08 -6.64 5.00
CA SER A 170 5.86 -6.81 3.78
C SER A 170 7.31 -7.13 4.11
N ARG A 171 7.68 -8.40 4.10
CA ARG A 171 9.05 -8.87 4.34
C ARG A 171 9.98 -8.49 3.20
N TRP A 172 11.19 -8.12 3.55
CA TRP A 172 12.23 -7.79 2.59
C TRP A 172 13.56 -8.44 2.97
N LEU A 173 14.37 -8.78 1.96
CA LEU A 173 15.70 -9.33 2.20
C LEU A 173 16.56 -8.31 2.97
N GLU A 174 17.38 -8.80 3.89
CA GLU A 174 18.32 -8.00 4.69
C GLU A 174 17.66 -6.91 5.56
N VAL A 175 16.37 -7.07 5.87
CA VAL A 175 15.65 -6.20 6.80
C VAL A 175 15.12 -7.04 7.94
N ASP A 176 15.58 -6.74 9.15
CA ASP A 176 15.01 -7.31 10.36
C ASP A 176 13.58 -6.79 10.55
N CYS A 177 12.70 -7.70 10.90
CA CYS A 177 11.30 -7.40 11.11
C CYS A 177 10.78 -8.21 12.28
N GLU A 178 10.40 -7.53 13.35
CA GLU A 178 9.63 -8.13 14.42
C GLU A 178 8.15 -8.12 14.05
N ASN A 179 7.57 -9.30 13.81
CA ASN A 179 6.13 -9.48 13.63
C ASN A 179 5.52 -9.97 14.96
N LYS A 180 5.43 -9.06 15.93
CA LYS A 180 5.05 -9.35 17.33
C LYS A 180 3.68 -10.02 17.45
N TYR A 181 2.76 -9.70 16.56
CA TYR A 181 1.38 -10.18 16.59
C TYR A 181 1.11 -11.29 15.57
N ASN A 182 2.17 -11.82 14.97
CA ASN A 182 2.08 -12.89 13.98
C ASN A 182 1.10 -12.56 12.83
N LEU A 183 1.06 -11.29 12.41
CA LEU A 183 0.22 -10.85 11.29
C LEU A 183 0.59 -11.61 10.01
N PRO A 184 -0.32 -11.69 9.02
CA PRO A 184 -0.01 -12.24 7.71
C PRO A 184 1.19 -11.55 7.06
N GLU A 185 2.00 -12.32 6.33
CA GLU A 185 3.22 -11.82 5.71
C GLU A 185 3.19 -11.90 4.19
N SER A 186 3.84 -10.96 3.54
CA SER A 186 4.11 -11.03 2.11
C SER A 186 5.61 -11.08 1.84
N HIS A 187 6.00 -11.91 0.88
CA HIS A 187 7.39 -12.14 0.50
C HIS A 187 7.57 -11.95 -1.00
N VAL A 188 8.79 -11.64 -1.42
CA VAL A 188 9.16 -11.58 -2.82
C VAL A 188 10.06 -12.78 -3.14
N LEU A 189 9.73 -13.49 -4.21
CA LEU A 189 10.60 -14.50 -4.80
C LEU A 189 11.31 -13.90 -6.02
N TYR A 190 12.63 -13.79 -5.94
CA TYR A 190 13.47 -13.29 -7.01
C TYR A 190 13.80 -14.39 -8.04
N ASP A 191 14.17 -13.98 -9.26
CA ASP A 191 14.54 -14.91 -10.35
C ASP A 191 15.75 -15.79 -10.00
N ASP A 192 16.64 -15.34 -9.07
CA ASP A 192 17.77 -16.12 -8.56
C ASP A 192 17.41 -17.07 -7.40
N GLY A 193 16.12 -17.18 -7.10
CA GLY A 193 15.58 -18.04 -6.04
C GLY A 193 15.64 -17.45 -4.64
N LYS A 194 16.19 -16.27 -4.44
CA LYS A 194 16.21 -15.61 -3.12
C LYS A 194 14.80 -15.23 -2.70
N THR A 195 14.50 -15.47 -1.43
CA THR A 195 13.21 -15.08 -0.83
C THR A 195 13.33 -15.10 0.69
N THR A 196 12.45 -14.37 1.36
CA THR A 196 12.22 -14.45 2.81
C THR A 196 11.06 -15.40 3.15
N ALA A 197 10.42 -15.98 2.14
CA ALA A 197 9.26 -16.85 2.34
C ALA A 197 9.63 -18.12 3.15
N PRO A 198 8.71 -18.62 3.99
CA PRO A 198 8.88 -19.90 4.63
C PRO A 198 9.00 -21.03 3.57
N LEU A 199 9.75 -22.09 3.89
CA LEU A 199 9.96 -23.22 2.97
C LEU A 199 8.66 -23.95 2.58
N PHE A 200 7.65 -23.90 3.46
CA PHE A 200 6.38 -24.58 3.26
C PHE A 200 5.21 -23.69 3.69
N GLY A 201 4.07 -23.83 3.03
CA GLY A 201 2.79 -23.26 3.43
C GLY A 201 2.50 -21.85 2.92
N ALA A 202 3.43 -21.18 2.24
CA ALA A 202 3.15 -19.87 1.63
C ALA A 202 2.32 -20.04 0.35
N LYS A 203 1.32 -19.14 0.19
CA LYS A 203 0.45 -19.09 -0.99
C LYS A 203 1.07 -18.21 -2.08
N TYR A 204 0.88 -18.53 -3.34
CA TYR A 204 1.34 -17.67 -4.44
C TYR A 204 0.26 -16.68 -4.85
N CYS A 205 0.62 -15.39 -4.97
CA CYS A 205 -0.28 -14.36 -5.46
C CYS A 205 -0.72 -14.65 -6.90
N GLN A 206 -2.03 -14.70 -7.13
CA GLN A 206 -2.62 -14.93 -8.45
C GLN A 206 -2.70 -13.65 -9.30
N GLY A 207 -2.40 -12.49 -8.72
CA GLY A 207 -2.34 -11.22 -9.45
C GLY A 207 -3.68 -10.53 -9.67
N ASN A 208 -4.73 -10.89 -8.93
CA ASN A 208 -6.03 -10.24 -8.98
C ASN A 208 -6.62 -10.09 -7.56
N CYS A 209 -6.60 -8.87 -7.02
CA CYS A 209 -7.10 -8.62 -5.67
C CYS A 209 -8.63 -8.83 -5.57
N SER A 210 -9.40 -8.43 -6.59
CA SER A 210 -10.86 -8.61 -6.57
C SER A 210 -11.26 -10.08 -6.46
N ASP A 211 -10.54 -11.00 -7.11
CA ASP A 211 -10.80 -12.44 -6.99
C ASP A 211 -10.51 -12.95 -5.57
N CYS A 212 -9.47 -12.40 -4.92
CA CYS A 212 -9.16 -12.74 -3.53
C CYS A 212 -10.22 -12.19 -2.56
N PHE A 213 -10.69 -10.96 -2.74
CA PHE A 213 -11.78 -10.41 -1.93
C PHE A 213 -13.10 -11.14 -2.13
N ALA A 214 -13.40 -11.57 -3.36
CA ALA A 214 -14.59 -12.35 -3.68
C ALA A 214 -14.51 -13.82 -3.22
N GLY A 215 -13.37 -14.25 -2.65
CA GLY A 215 -13.16 -15.64 -2.25
C GLY A 215 -13.03 -16.63 -3.41
N ILE A 216 -12.83 -16.14 -4.64
CA ILE A 216 -12.60 -16.97 -5.83
C ILE A 216 -11.21 -17.59 -5.79
N SER A 217 -10.24 -16.85 -5.25
CA SER A 217 -8.89 -17.34 -5.00
C SER A 217 -8.46 -17.07 -3.56
N GLU A 218 -7.63 -17.96 -3.00
CA GLU A 218 -7.01 -17.71 -1.72
C GLU A 218 -5.89 -16.68 -1.88
N GLY A 219 -5.89 -15.65 -1.02
CA GLY A 219 -4.89 -14.58 -1.09
C GLY A 219 -4.96 -13.63 0.09
N CYS A 220 -4.38 -12.47 -0.07
CA CYS A 220 -4.12 -11.54 1.03
C CYS A 220 -5.30 -11.26 1.96
N PRO A 221 -6.54 -11.00 1.49
CA PRO A 221 -7.66 -10.72 2.40
C PRO A 221 -8.12 -11.94 3.22
N THR A 222 -7.77 -13.15 2.78
CA THR A 222 -8.19 -14.40 3.45
C THR A 222 -7.08 -15.03 4.29
N LEU A 223 -5.89 -14.43 4.32
CA LEU A 223 -4.79 -14.91 5.13
C LEU A 223 -5.09 -14.76 6.62
N LYS A 224 -4.81 -15.82 7.36
CA LYS A 224 -4.85 -15.82 8.82
C LYS A 224 -3.47 -15.42 9.38
N ASN A 225 -3.46 -15.04 10.64
CA ASN A 225 -2.20 -14.78 11.35
C ASN A 225 -1.25 -15.99 11.21
N GLY A 226 0.01 -15.70 10.88
CA GLY A 226 1.04 -16.69 10.61
C GLY A 226 1.06 -17.27 9.20
N GLU A 227 0.08 -16.95 8.35
CA GLU A 227 0.09 -17.33 6.94
C GLU A 227 0.86 -16.33 6.08
N SER A 228 1.29 -16.77 4.90
CA SER A 228 2.13 -15.98 4.02
C SER A 228 1.71 -16.05 2.56
N VAL A 229 1.95 -14.97 1.84
CA VAL A 229 1.79 -14.89 0.38
C VAL A 229 3.12 -14.55 -0.29
N ILE A 230 3.39 -15.18 -1.44
CA ILE A 230 4.59 -14.94 -2.25
C ILE A 230 4.21 -14.19 -3.53
N PHE A 231 4.94 -13.11 -3.79
CA PHE A 231 4.92 -12.38 -5.05
C PHE A 231 6.18 -12.72 -5.86
N ARG A 232 6.05 -12.94 -7.15
CA ARG A 232 7.22 -13.03 -8.04
C ARG A 232 7.77 -11.61 -8.27
N ALA A 233 9.08 -11.48 -8.24
CA ALA A 233 9.75 -10.23 -8.59
C ALA A 233 9.39 -9.81 -10.03
N HIS A 234 9.20 -8.52 -10.26
CA HIS A 234 8.76 -7.95 -11.55
C HIS A 234 9.86 -7.12 -12.19
#